data_995d4e5438c34b569c3e5dd72e717d4b
#
_entry.id   995d4e5438c34b569c3e5dd72e717d4b
#
_cell.length_a   1.000
_cell.length_b   1.000
_cell.length_c   1.000
_cell.angle_alpha   90.00
_cell.angle_beta   90.00
_cell.angle_gamma   90.00
#
_symmetry.space_group_name_H-M   'P 1'
#
loop_
_entity.id
_entity.type
_entity.pdbx_description
1 polymer ?
#
loop_
_entity_poly.entity_id
_entity_poly.type
_entity_poly.pdbx_seq_one_letter_code
_entity_poly.pdbx_strand_id
1 'polypeptide(L)'
;MLQSLRLMAVVLLISLPSVASANEALSVGTLHIDRNSRVMGALAVPDTGDGVTTSIPVTVVNGAHDGPVLTLIAGIHGSEFSPILAMQRLAQHLDPAVMSGAVIIVHNANLPAFQRRTVYFGPNDLKNLNRLFPGSPDGTVTERIAHNLTEHVIRQSDYLIDMHSGDANERLGPAYTAYYAEGGTEEQQAKSRRMAEAFGLDTIVLFGGDLSAEASQIYTGAQALTFGAAAIDVESGELGVVSDDFIDPIYDGCLSVMRDLDMIPGESTPTESPMWISERTRVYSDHDGAWHLAPRVRAGQYIQKGSVLGTITDYHGNLLQTVRAPVSGLLLIVFGTPPVNKGDNIAVIATVPRRDQKQP
;
A
#
# COMPACT_ATOMS: atom_id res chain seq x y z
N MET A 1 -56.79 26.30 -43.13
CA MET A 1 -56.30 25.40 -42.15
C MET A 1 -54.75 25.28 -42.34
N LEU A 2 -54.04 26.16 -41.65
CA LEU A 2 -52.54 26.10 -41.64
C LEU A 2 -52.11 25.39 -40.37
N GLN A 3 -51.47 24.19 -40.50
CA GLN A 3 -50.80 23.50 -39.41
C GLN A 3 -49.39 24.08 -39.26
N SER A 4 -49.13 24.70 -38.11
CA SER A 4 -47.82 25.18 -37.71
C SER A 4 -46.99 24.02 -37.14
N LEU A 5 -45.93 23.62 -37.84
CA LEU A 5 -44.90 22.68 -37.36
C LEU A 5 -44.03 23.42 -36.33
N ARG A 6 -44.09 23.01 -35.06
CA ARG A 6 -43.14 23.46 -34.03
C ARG A 6 -41.90 22.53 -34.06
N LEU A 7 -40.78 23.07 -34.49
CA LEU A 7 -39.47 22.44 -34.40
C LEU A 7 -39.00 22.51 -32.95
N MET A 8 -38.89 21.37 -32.31
CA MET A 8 -38.33 21.23 -30.95
C MET A 8 -36.82 21.02 -31.08
N ALA A 9 -36.02 22.04 -30.77
CA ALA A 9 -34.57 21.93 -30.71
C ALA A 9 -34.18 21.16 -29.45
N VAL A 10 -33.65 19.97 -29.63
CA VAL A 10 -33.02 19.22 -28.54
C VAL A 10 -31.61 19.77 -28.38
N VAL A 11 -31.36 20.48 -27.29
CA VAL A 11 -30.02 20.90 -26.88
C VAL A 11 -29.35 19.70 -26.19
N LEU A 12 -28.43 19.07 -26.88
CA LEU A 12 -27.56 18.03 -26.30
C LEU A 12 -26.52 18.74 -25.42
N LEU A 13 -26.71 18.73 -24.11
CA LEU A 13 -25.70 19.13 -23.15
C LEU A 13 -24.59 18.03 -23.14
N ILE A 14 -23.54 18.28 -23.91
CA ILE A 14 -22.30 17.49 -23.79
C ILE A 14 -21.63 17.95 -22.49
N SER A 15 -21.72 17.14 -21.44
CA SER A 15 -20.90 17.31 -20.24
C SER A 15 -19.45 17.01 -20.65
N LEU A 16 -18.66 18.05 -20.83
CA LEU A 16 -17.20 17.92 -20.89
C LEU A 16 -16.72 17.37 -19.54
N PRO A 17 -15.84 16.36 -19.52
CA PRO A 17 -15.22 15.94 -18.29
C PRO A 17 -14.51 17.16 -17.67
N SER A 18 -14.77 17.40 -16.40
CA SER A 18 -14.06 18.42 -15.62
C SER A 18 -12.58 18.01 -15.60
N VAL A 19 -11.78 18.64 -16.44
CA VAL A 19 -10.33 18.60 -16.28
C VAL A 19 -10.05 19.29 -14.96
N ALA A 20 -9.50 18.57 -13.98
CA ALA A 20 -9.09 19.16 -12.74
C ALA A 20 -8.16 20.34 -13.08
N SER A 21 -8.59 21.53 -12.67
CA SER A 21 -7.81 22.76 -12.88
C SER A 21 -6.53 22.60 -12.09
N ALA A 22 -5.38 22.78 -12.74
CA ALA A 22 -4.09 22.79 -12.06
C ALA A 22 -4.15 23.73 -10.87
N ASN A 23 -3.76 23.21 -9.73
CA ASN A 23 -3.61 24.04 -8.55
C ASN A 23 -2.43 24.99 -8.75
N GLU A 24 -2.65 26.30 -8.80
CA GLU A 24 -1.57 27.29 -8.78
C GLU A 24 -0.70 27.09 -7.52
N ALA A 25 -1.31 26.65 -6.42
CA ALA A 25 -0.65 26.24 -5.20
C ALA A 25 -1.38 25.04 -4.55
N LEU A 26 -0.62 24.11 -3.98
CA LEU A 26 -1.13 22.98 -3.22
C LEU A 26 -0.85 23.19 -1.74
N SER A 27 -1.74 22.72 -0.87
CA SER A 27 -1.52 22.76 0.59
C SER A 27 -1.63 21.35 1.18
N VAL A 28 -0.62 20.96 1.95
CA VAL A 28 -0.57 19.68 2.66
C VAL A 28 -0.36 19.97 4.15
N GLY A 29 -1.44 19.92 4.92
CA GLY A 29 -1.45 20.46 6.29
C GLY A 29 -1.11 21.93 6.31
N THR A 30 -0.05 22.29 7.00
CA THR A 30 0.46 23.69 7.09
C THR A 30 1.49 24.03 6.00
N LEU A 31 1.88 23.06 5.18
CA LEU A 31 2.83 23.30 4.09
C LEU A 31 2.10 23.90 2.89
N HIS A 32 2.68 24.94 2.32
CA HIS A 32 2.22 25.59 1.12
C HIS A 32 3.23 25.37 -0.01
N ILE A 33 2.79 24.86 -1.14
CA ILE A 33 3.65 24.42 -2.23
C ILE A 33 3.23 25.13 -3.50
N ASP A 34 4.02 26.11 -3.91
CA ASP A 34 3.81 26.83 -5.16
C ASP A 34 3.98 25.91 -6.37
N ARG A 35 3.37 26.27 -7.49
CA ARG A 35 3.59 25.59 -8.78
C ARG A 35 5.10 25.58 -9.12
N ASN A 36 5.56 24.50 -9.76
CA ASN A 36 6.97 24.31 -10.13
C ASN A 36 7.92 24.40 -8.94
N SER A 37 7.53 23.80 -7.81
CA SER A 37 8.34 23.80 -6.62
C SER A 37 8.33 22.49 -5.87
N ARG A 38 9.31 22.33 -4.97
CA ARG A 38 9.40 21.20 -4.03
C ARG A 38 9.52 21.74 -2.61
N VAL A 39 8.72 21.19 -1.71
CA VAL A 39 8.78 21.50 -0.29
C VAL A 39 9.00 20.22 0.51
N MET A 40 9.98 20.22 1.38
CA MET A 40 10.20 19.17 2.37
C MET A 40 9.78 19.70 3.75
N GLY A 41 9.01 18.92 4.49
CA GLY A 41 8.51 19.32 5.79
C GLY A 41 7.93 18.14 6.57
N ALA A 42 7.11 18.47 7.54
CA ALA A 42 6.42 17.44 8.32
C ALA A 42 5.02 17.92 8.74
N LEU A 43 4.06 17.01 8.77
CA LEU A 43 2.76 17.25 9.38
C LEU A 43 2.88 17.01 10.87
N ALA A 44 2.58 18.03 11.67
CA ALA A 44 2.62 17.91 13.12
C ALA A 44 1.45 17.04 13.62
N VAL A 45 1.74 16.15 14.54
CA VAL A 45 0.76 15.36 15.28
C VAL A 45 0.88 15.73 16.76
N PRO A 46 0.14 16.76 17.20
CA PRO A 46 0.27 17.29 18.56
C PRO A 46 -0.27 16.33 19.61
N ASP A 47 0.15 16.51 20.84
CA ASP A 47 -0.43 15.86 22.01
C ASP A 47 -1.87 16.35 22.25
N THR A 48 -2.76 15.43 22.56
CA THR A 48 -4.16 15.70 22.94
C THR A 48 -4.49 15.21 24.36
N GLY A 49 -3.47 14.88 25.17
CA GLY A 49 -3.63 14.47 26.55
C GLY A 49 -2.97 13.13 26.92
N ASP A 50 -2.35 12.45 25.97
CA ASP A 50 -1.58 11.20 26.19
C ASP A 50 -0.08 11.45 26.42
N GLY A 51 0.35 12.70 26.37
CA GLY A 51 1.75 13.09 26.56
C GLY A 51 2.65 12.77 25.35
N VAL A 52 2.08 12.40 24.20
CA VAL A 52 2.84 11.98 23.02
C VAL A 52 2.66 12.96 21.87
N THR A 53 3.77 13.50 21.40
CA THR A 53 3.84 14.28 20.16
C THR A 53 4.66 13.53 19.13
N THR A 54 4.31 13.64 17.85
CA THR A 54 5.10 13.13 16.73
C THR A 54 4.90 14.00 15.50
N SER A 55 5.49 13.60 14.39
CA SER A 55 5.29 14.24 13.08
C SER A 55 5.39 13.22 11.97
N ILE A 56 4.82 13.55 10.82
CA ILE A 56 4.83 12.72 9.62
C ILE A 56 5.72 13.43 8.59
N PRO A 57 6.93 12.94 8.30
CA PRO A 57 7.83 13.54 7.30
C PRO A 57 7.25 13.42 5.90
N VAL A 58 7.16 14.54 5.20
CA VAL A 58 6.62 14.59 3.84
C VAL A 58 7.50 15.39 2.90
N THR A 59 7.54 15.00 1.63
CA THR A 59 8.01 15.82 0.52
C THR A 59 6.86 15.99 -0.46
N VAL A 60 6.60 17.23 -0.86
CA VAL A 60 5.60 17.53 -1.88
C VAL A 60 6.28 18.16 -3.07
N VAL A 61 6.05 17.62 -4.26
CA VAL A 61 6.56 18.17 -5.53
C VAL A 61 5.36 18.57 -6.35
N ASN A 62 5.20 19.88 -6.58
CA ASN A 62 4.13 20.42 -7.41
C ASN A 62 4.72 20.79 -8.77
N GLY A 63 4.29 20.10 -9.81
CA GLY A 63 4.83 20.21 -11.16
C GLY A 63 4.55 21.55 -11.86
N ALA A 64 5.26 21.81 -12.93
CA ALA A 64 5.06 23.01 -13.77
C ALA A 64 3.79 22.93 -14.63
N HIS A 65 3.27 21.73 -14.88
CA HIS A 65 2.13 21.46 -15.74
C HIS A 65 0.94 20.87 -14.98
N ASP A 66 -0.25 21.02 -15.55
CA ASP A 66 -1.49 20.46 -15.01
C ASP A 66 -1.46 18.93 -15.06
N GLY A 67 -2.01 18.29 -14.04
CA GLY A 67 -2.07 16.83 -13.95
C GLY A 67 -2.67 16.36 -12.62
N PRO A 68 -2.66 15.05 -12.39
CA PRO A 68 -3.25 14.46 -11.17
C PRO A 68 -2.37 14.65 -9.94
N VAL A 69 -2.96 14.42 -8.78
CA VAL A 69 -2.26 14.29 -7.49
C VAL A 69 -2.02 12.80 -7.21
N LEU A 70 -0.76 12.39 -7.23
CA LEU A 70 -0.32 11.06 -6.82
C LEU A 70 0.22 11.10 -5.39
N THR A 71 -0.36 10.29 -4.52
CA THR A 71 0.13 10.11 -3.15
C THR A 71 0.89 8.79 -3.03
N LEU A 72 2.07 8.87 -2.43
CA LEU A 72 2.97 7.74 -2.14
C LEU A 72 3.16 7.66 -0.62
N ILE A 73 2.73 6.57 0.01
CA ILE A 73 2.83 6.38 1.46
C ILE A 73 3.78 5.22 1.75
N ALA A 74 4.75 5.46 2.64
CA ALA A 74 5.65 4.44 3.17
C ALA A 74 5.69 4.49 4.70
N GLY A 75 6.09 3.39 5.34
CA GLY A 75 6.31 3.34 6.77
C GLY A 75 5.04 3.36 7.62
N ILE A 76 3.96 2.78 7.14
CA ILE A 76 2.77 2.47 7.93
C ILE A 76 3.15 1.54 9.09
N HIS A 77 3.97 0.52 8.82
CA HIS A 77 4.58 -0.32 9.84
C HIS A 77 6.06 0.04 10.03
N GLY A 78 6.54 -0.08 11.26
CA GLY A 78 7.82 0.50 11.67
C GLY A 78 9.06 -0.21 11.17
N SER A 79 8.94 -1.45 10.72
CA SER A 79 10.04 -2.31 10.27
C SER A 79 10.10 -2.53 8.76
N GLU A 80 9.23 -1.89 8.00
CA GLU A 80 9.17 -1.97 6.54
C GLU A 80 10.11 -0.93 5.92
N PHE A 81 11.40 -1.24 5.89
CA PHE A 81 12.44 -0.24 5.54
C PHE A 81 12.56 0.01 4.04
N SER A 82 12.34 -0.99 3.19
CA SER A 82 12.53 -0.86 1.74
C SER A 82 11.69 0.25 1.11
N PRO A 83 10.37 0.37 1.39
CA PRO A 83 9.56 1.48 0.91
C PRO A 83 10.06 2.85 1.38
N ILE A 84 10.47 2.96 2.65
CA ILE A 84 10.96 4.23 3.23
C ILE A 84 12.20 4.71 2.45
N LEU A 85 13.14 3.80 2.17
CA LEU A 85 14.37 4.13 1.45
C LEU A 85 14.11 4.41 -0.03
N ALA A 86 13.19 3.68 -0.67
CA ALA A 86 12.75 3.96 -2.02
C ALA A 86 12.16 5.38 -2.15
N MET A 87 11.32 5.79 -1.19
CA MET A 87 10.73 7.13 -1.17
C MET A 87 11.76 8.23 -0.93
N GLN A 88 12.77 8.00 -0.10
CA GLN A 88 13.87 8.94 0.08
C GLN A 88 14.64 9.15 -1.23
N ARG A 89 14.91 8.06 -1.96
CA ARG A 89 15.57 8.10 -3.28
C ARG A 89 14.70 8.79 -4.33
N LEU A 90 13.41 8.46 -4.40
CA LEU A 90 12.47 9.05 -5.36
C LEU A 90 12.34 10.56 -5.16
N ALA A 91 12.19 11.01 -3.93
CA ALA A 91 12.06 12.44 -3.60
C ALA A 91 13.25 13.30 -4.07
N GLN A 92 14.45 12.71 -4.16
CA GLN A 92 15.64 13.39 -4.69
C GLN A 92 15.65 13.44 -6.23
N HIS A 93 15.00 12.48 -6.87
CA HIS A 93 15.00 12.32 -8.33
C HIS A 93 14.00 13.27 -9.03
N LEU A 94 12.85 13.54 -8.43
CA LEU A 94 11.76 14.28 -9.09
C LEU A 94 12.15 15.74 -9.34
N ASP A 95 11.95 16.19 -10.59
CA ASP A 95 12.17 17.58 -10.99
C ASP A 95 10.81 18.24 -11.31
N PRO A 96 10.36 19.22 -10.51
CA PRO A 96 9.07 19.88 -10.72
C PRO A 96 8.98 20.58 -12.09
N ALA A 97 10.11 20.98 -12.72
CA ALA A 97 10.10 21.72 -13.98
C ALA A 97 9.58 20.90 -15.15
N VAL A 98 9.68 19.56 -15.10
CA VAL A 98 9.23 18.64 -16.15
C VAL A 98 8.00 17.81 -15.78
N MET A 99 7.45 18.06 -14.58
CA MET A 99 6.32 17.29 -14.05
C MET A 99 4.98 17.91 -14.40
N SER A 100 3.99 17.02 -14.62
CA SER A 100 2.57 17.33 -14.65
C SER A 100 1.90 16.84 -13.36
N GLY A 101 1.02 17.69 -12.79
CA GLY A 101 0.36 17.38 -11.52
C GLY A 101 1.27 17.49 -10.30
N ALA A 102 0.94 16.79 -9.24
CA ALA A 102 1.70 16.85 -8.00
C ALA A 102 1.95 15.44 -7.41
N VAL A 103 3.06 15.30 -6.68
CA VAL A 103 3.36 14.10 -5.92
C VAL A 103 3.49 14.45 -4.44
N ILE A 104 2.72 13.77 -3.59
CA ILE A 104 2.82 13.84 -2.14
C ILE A 104 3.51 12.57 -1.66
N ILE A 105 4.72 12.69 -1.14
CA ILE A 105 5.51 11.57 -0.62
C ILE A 105 5.47 11.62 0.91
N VAL A 106 4.84 10.64 1.52
CA VAL A 106 4.94 10.37 2.96
C VAL A 106 6.10 9.40 3.16
N HIS A 107 7.22 9.91 3.69
CA HIS A 107 8.43 9.11 3.85
C HIS A 107 8.30 8.03 4.92
N ASN A 108 7.60 8.37 6.00
CA ASN A 108 7.39 7.48 7.13
C ASN A 108 6.10 7.89 7.86
N ALA A 109 5.04 7.16 7.62
CA ALA A 109 3.74 7.46 8.19
C ALA A 109 3.71 7.29 9.72
N ASN A 110 4.40 6.27 10.24
CA ASN A 110 4.43 5.91 11.66
C ASN A 110 5.86 6.06 12.23
N LEU A 111 6.32 7.32 12.33
CA LEU A 111 7.66 7.63 12.82
C LEU A 111 7.97 7.03 14.22
N PRO A 112 7.04 7.01 15.20
CA PRO A 112 7.28 6.34 16.48
C PRO A 112 7.58 4.84 16.34
N ALA A 113 6.83 4.13 15.47
CA ALA A 113 7.03 2.71 15.22
C ALA A 113 8.40 2.44 14.58
N PHE A 114 8.78 3.23 13.59
CA PHE A 114 10.10 3.17 12.95
C PHE A 114 11.25 3.38 13.96
N GLN A 115 11.18 4.44 14.76
CA GLN A 115 12.22 4.77 15.74
C GLN A 115 12.37 3.70 16.83
N ARG A 116 11.27 3.02 17.19
CA ARG A 116 11.25 1.94 18.19
C ARG A 116 11.42 0.55 17.58
N ARG A 117 11.46 0.43 16.25
CA ARG A 117 11.61 -0.84 15.54
C ARG A 117 10.51 -1.84 15.88
N THR A 118 9.29 -1.34 16.04
CA THR A 118 8.12 -2.19 16.28
C THR A 118 7.64 -2.80 14.97
N VAL A 119 7.07 -3.98 15.01
CA VAL A 119 6.64 -4.72 13.82
C VAL A 119 5.36 -4.09 13.27
N TYR A 120 4.19 -4.35 13.89
CA TYR A 120 2.90 -3.88 13.40
C TYR A 120 2.33 -2.69 14.17
N PHE A 121 2.75 -2.52 15.42
CA PHE A 121 2.04 -1.69 16.36
C PHE A 121 2.80 -0.42 16.74
N GLY A 122 2.06 0.68 16.90
CA GLY A 122 2.58 1.88 17.51
C GLY A 122 3.10 1.58 18.94
N PRO A 123 4.31 2.03 19.31
CA PRO A 123 4.92 1.67 20.60
C PRO A 123 4.24 2.32 21.80
N ASN A 124 3.42 3.32 21.59
CA ASN A 124 2.80 4.12 22.65
C ASN A 124 1.41 3.60 23.04
N ASP A 125 0.66 3.07 22.09
CA ASP A 125 -0.75 2.69 22.25
C ASP A 125 -1.07 1.26 21.79
N LEU A 126 -0.06 0.55 21.25
CA LEU A 126 -0.16 -0.82 20.76
C LEU A 126 -1.25 -1.00 19.68
N LYS A 127 -1.50 0.04 18.89
CA LYS A 127 -2.46 0.01 17.78
C LYS A 127 -1.75 -0.14 16.44
N ASN A 128 -2.39 -0.88 15.50
CA ASN A 128 -1.91 -0.99 14.13
C ASN A 128 -2.48 0.15 13.30
N LEU A 129 -1.61 1.03 12.78
CA LEU A 129 -2.02 2.19 11.99
C LEU A 129 -2.90 1.79 10.79
N ASN A 130 -2.56 0.70 10.10
CA ASN A 130 -3.34 0.21 8.96
C ASN A 130 -4.63 -0.54 9.36
N ARG A 131 -5.21 -0.17 10.52
CA ARG A 131 -6.52 -0.66 11.01
C ARG A 131 -7.33 0.48 11.65
N LEU A 132 -6.89 1.72 11.47
CA LEU A 132 -7.43 2.85 12.21
C LEU A 132 -7.98 3.98 11.33
N PHE A 133 -7.85 3.88 10.01
CA PHE A 133 -8.39 4.91 9.13
C PHE A 133 -9.93 4.99 9.24
N PRO A 134 -10.51 6.20 9.21
CA PRO A 134 -9.92 7.52 8.97
C PRO A 134 -9.19 8.15 10.16
N GLY A 135 -9.13 7.50 11.31
CA GLY A 135 -8.52 8.02 12.54
C GLY A 135 -9.42 8.96 13.34
N SER A 136 -8.86 9.55 14.38
CA SER A 136 -9.55 10.50 15.26
C SER A 136 -8.60 11.64 15.70
N PRO A 137 -9.02 12.91 15.63
CA PRO A 137 -8.18 14.04 16.04
C PRO A 137 -7.90 14.06 17.53
N ASP A 138 -8.83 13.54 18.36
CA ASP A 138 -8.75 13.49 19.82
C ASP A 138 -8.37 12.09 20.34
N GLY A 139 -8.01 11.17 19.44
CA GLY A 139 -7.64 9.81 19.78
C GLY A 139 -6.21 9.66 20.31
N THR A 140 -5.78 8.40 20.45
CA THR A 140 -4.39 8.07 20.77
C THR A 140 -3.44 8.49 19.63
N VAL A 141 -2.12 8.48 19.86
CA VAL A 141 -1.16 8.94 18.87
C VAL A 141 -1.30 8.27 17.51
N THR A 142 -1.56 6.94 17.47
CA THR A 142 -1.73 6.23 16.19
C THR A 142 -3.04 6.62 15.48
N GLU A 143 -4.12 6.87 16.23
CA GLU A 143 -5.37 7.39 15.66
C GLU A 143 -5.23 8.81 15.14
N ARG A 144 -4.44 9.67 15.80
CA ARG A 144 -4.15 11.02 15.33
C ARG A 144 -3.26 11.02 14.08
N ILE A 145 -2.31 10.08 13.98
CA ILE A 145 -1.53 9.87 12.75
C ILE A 145 -2.48 9.52 11.59
N ALA A 146 -3.37 8.52 11.76
CA ALA A 146 -4.35 8.14 10.76
C ALA A 146 -5.23 9.32 10.33
N HIS A 147 -5.72 10.11 11.29
CA HIS A 147 -6.51 11.31 11.03
C HIS A 147 -5.75 12.36 10.20
N ASN A 148 -4.50 12.66 10.57
CA ASN A 148 -3.69 13.62 9.82
C ASN A 148 -3.39 13.16 8.40
N LEU A 149 -3.11 11.87 8.20
CA LEU A 149 -2.94 11.29 6.86
C LEU A 149 -4.24 11.38 6.06
N THR A 150 -5.37 11.06 6.66
CA THR A 150 -6.68 11.14 5.99
C THR A 150 -6.99 12.56 5.55
N GLU A 151 -6.94 13.53 6.45
CA GLU A 151 -7.40 14.90 6.18
C GLU A 151 -6.44 15.70 5.31
N HIS A 152 -5.14 15.49 5.46
CA HIS A 152 -4.15 16.35 4.80
C HIS A 152 -3.47 15.70 3.59
N VAL A 153 -3.59 14.38 3.43
CA VAL A 153 -2.90 13.63 2.39
C VAL A 153 -3.89 12.85 1.52
N ILE A 154 -4.59 11.86 2.09
CA ILE A 154 -5.40 10.91 1.33
C ILE A 154 -6.58 11.60 0.62
N ARG A 155 -7.25 12.52 1.31
CA ARG A 155 -8.47 13.21 0.82
C ARG A 155 -8.26 14.01 -0.46
N GLN A 156 -7.04 14.42 -0.76
CA GLN A 156 -6.72 15.23 -1.95
C GLN A 156 -6.06 14.43 -3.08
N SER A 157 -5.98 13.11 -2.93
CA SER A 157 -5.35 12.23 -3.91
C SER A 157 -6.30 11.87 -5.04
N ASP A 158 -5.82 11.87 -6.28
CA ASP A 158 -6.47 11.22 -7.42
C ASP A 158 -6.04 9.76 -7.53
N TYR A 159 -4.78 9.49 -7.14
CA TYR A 159 -4.14 8.19 -7.13
C TYR A 159 -3.33 8.00 -5.85
N LEU A 160 -3.32 6.78 -5.32
CA LEU A 160 -2.57 6.45 -4.11
C LEU A 160 -1.83 5.12 -4.25
N ILE A 161 -0.58 5.10 -3.80
CA ILE A 161 0.21 3.87 -3.63
C ILE A 161 0.60 3.75 -2.16
N ASP A 162 0.09 2.73 -1.48
CA ASP A 162 0.48 2.34 -0.13
C ASP A 162 1.56 1.26 -0.22
N MET A 163 2.76 1.55 0.29
CA MET A 163 3.92 0.69 0.08
C MET A 163 4.35 0.02 1.37
N HIS A 164 4.39 -1.30 1.30
CA HIS A 164 4.72 -2.21 2.37
C HIS A 164 5.88 -3.14 2.00
N SER A 165 6.34 -3.90 2.95
CA SER A 165 7.17 -5.08 2.77
C SER A 165 6.72 -6.16 3.77
N GLY A 166 7.18 -7.40 3.59
CA GLY A 166 7.08 -8.35 4.69
C GLY A 166 7.72 -7.75 5.93
N ASP A 167 6.93 -7.68 7.00
CA ASP A 167 7.36 -7.13 8.28
C ASP A 167 8.61 -7.82 8.85
N ALA A 168 9.21 -7.30 9.92
CA ALA A 168 10.44 -7.87 10.50
C ALA A 168 10.34 -9.33 10.91
N ASN A 169 9.15 -9.88 11.00
CA ASN A 169 8.89 -11.30 11.30
C ASN A 169 8.45 -12.11 10.08
N GLU A 170 8.24 -11.49 8.91
CA GLU A 170 7.69 -12.15 7.72
C GLU A 170 8.71 -12.29 6.60
N ARG A 171 8.72 -13.48 5.97
CA ARG A 171 9.28 -13.70 4.65
C ARG A 171 8.18 -13.52 3.63
N LEU A 172 8.45 -12.77 2.60
CA LEU A 172 7.53 -12.46 1.52
C LEU A 172 8.14 -12.85 0.18
N GLY A 173 7.33 -13.39 -0.72
CA GLY A 173 7.76 -13.67 -2.09
C GLY A 173 6.66 -14.32 -2.94
N PRO A 174 6.61 -13.95 -4.21
CA PRO A 174 7.32 -12.85 -4.86
C PRO A 174 6.81 -11.48 -4.39
N ALA A 175 7.52 -10.40 -4.72
CA ALA A 175 6.98 -9.04 -4.57
C ALA A 175 5.71 -8.91 -5.43
N TYR A 176 4.74 -8.12 -4.97
CA TYR A 176 3.46 -7.97 -5.67
C TYR A 176 2.84 -6.59 -5.51
N THR A 177 1.98 -6.23 -6.46
CA THR A 177 0.99 -5.17 -6.27
C THR A 177 -0.35 -5.77 -5.87
N ALA A 178 -1.19 -5.00 -5.20
CA ALA A 178 -2.54 -5.41 -4.88
C ALA A 178 -3.53 -4.25 -5.04
N TYR A 179 -4.81 -4.57 -5.30
CA TYR A 179 -5.88 -3.59 -5.29
C TYR A 179 -7.23 -4.22 -4.93
N TYR A 180 -8.19 -3.38 -4.52
CA TYR A 180 -9.55 -3.81 -4.18
C TYR A 180 -10.38 -3.97 -5.45
N ALA A 181 -10.48 -5.20 -5.95
CA ALA A 181 -11.14 -5.50 -7.22
C ALA A 181 -12.66 -5.27 -7.20
N GLU A 182 -13.26 -5.22 -6.02
CA GLU A 182 -14.70 -5.00 -5.79
C GLU A 182 -14.95 -3.71 -4.98
N GLY A 183 -13.89 -2.90 -4.74
CA GLY A 183 -13.97 -1.67 -3.96
C GLY A 183 -14.14 -0.42 -4.83
N GLY A 184 -14.94 0.54 -4.35
CA GLY A 184 -15.18 1.79 -5.07
C GLY A 184 -16.06 1.64 -6.32
N THR A 185 -15.94 2.59 -7.23
CA THR A 185 -16.66 2.59 -8.53
C THR A 185 -15.92 1.73 -9.57
N GLU A 186 -16.62 1.34 -10.65
CA GLU A 186 -16.01 0.63 -11.79
C GLU A 186 -14.82 1.43 -12.39
N GLU A 187 -14.91 2.76 -12.41
CA GLU A 187 -13.82 3.62 -12.88
C GLU A 187 -12.60 3.54 -11.96
N GLN A 188 -12.80 3.57 -10.63
CA GLN A 188 -11.72 3.42 -9.66
C GLN A 188 -11.06 2.05 -9.76
N GLN A 189 -11.85 0.98 -9.91
CA GLN A 189 -11.34 -0.38 -10.11
C GLN A 189 -10.49 -0.49 -11.37
N ALA A 190 -10.96 0.08 -12.50
CA ALA A 190 -10.22 0.09 -13.75
C ALA A 190 -8.89 0.88 -13.64
N LYS A 191 -8.92 2.04 -12.98
CA LYS A 191 -7.72 2.85 -12.71
C LYS A 191 -6.73 2.14 -11.79
N SER A 192 -7.22 1.54 -10.69
CA SER A 192 -6.38 0.77 -9.75
C SER A 192 -5.74 -0.44 -10.44
N ARG A 193 -6.50 -1.16 -11.26
CA ARG A 193 -5.97 -2.26 -12.07
C ARG A 193 -4.86 -1.77 -13.03
N ARG A 194 -5.10 -0.68 -13.77
CA ARG A 194 -4.11 -0.09 -14.67
C ARG A 194 -2.83 0.31 -13.92
N MET A 195 -2.96 0.93 -12.72
CA MET A 195 -1.81 1.26 -11.88
C MET A 195 -1.04 0.01 -11.44
N ALA A 196 -1.75 -1.06 -11.03
CA ALA A 196 -1.11 -2.31 -10.61
C ALA A 196 -0.33 -2.97 -11.76
N GLU A 197 -0.87 -2.95 -12.98
CA GLU A 197 -0.20 -3.42 -14.18
C GLU A 197 1.00 -2.52 -14.56
N ALA A 198 0.81 -1.18 -14.51
CA ALA A 198 1.84 -0.19 -14.84
C ALA A 198 3.01 -0.19 -13.85
N PHE A 199 2.78 -0.61 -12.60
CA PHE A 199 3.85 -0.73 -11.60
C PHE A 199 4.93 -1.74 -12.00
N GLY A 200 4.57 -2.77 -12.80
CA GLY A 200 5.52 -3.65 -13.47
C GLY A 200 5.93 -4.90 -12.69
N LEU A 201 5.34 -5.18 -11.52
CA LEU A 201 5.58 -6.46 -10.82
C LEU A 201 4.78 -7.60 -11.45
N ASP A 202 5.41 -8.79 -11.55
CA ASP A 202 4.82 -9.96 -12.21
C ASP A 202 3.72 -10.67 -11.40
N THR A 203 3.34 -10.13 -10.26
CA THR A 203 2.29 -10.68 -9.40
C THR A 203 1.33 -9.58 -8.99
N ILE A 204 0.03 -9.82 -9.20
CA ILE A 204 -1.03 -8.91 -8.81
C ILE A 204 -2.03 -9.66 -7.94
N VAL A 205 -2.25 -9.16 -6.73
CA VAL A 205 -3.16 -9.72 -5.74
C VAL A 205 -4.47 -8.94 -5.75
N LEU A 206 -5.59 -9.65 -5.86
CA LEU A 206 -6.91 -9.05 -5.76
C LEU A 206 -7.34 -9.08 -4.29
N PHE A 207 -7.49 -7.90 -3.69
CA PHE A 207 -8.13 -7.78 -2.40
C PHE A 207 -9.64 -7.86 -2.58
N GLY A 208 -10.25 -8.81 -1.89
CA GLY A 208 -11.69 -8.94 -1.83
C GLY A 208 -12.23 -8.27 -0.57
N GLY A 209 -13.53 -8.09 -0.54
CA GLY A 209 -14.26 -7.57 0.60
C GLY A 209 -15.20 -6.44 0.21
N ASP A 210 -16.34 -6.39 0.87
CA ASP A 210 -17.29 -5.29 0.70
C ASP A 210 -16.79 -4.06 1.45
N LEU A 211 -16.35 -3.04 0.72
CA LEU A 211 -15.92 -1.76 1.27
C LEU A 211 -17.10 -0.77 1.46
N SER A 212 -18.34 -1.19 1.26
CA SER A 212 -19.52 -0.34 1.51
C SER A 212 -19.74 -0.06 2.99
N ALA A 213 -19.27 -0.96 3.86
CA ALA A 213 -19.35 -0.78 5.31
C ALA A 213 -18.16 0.02 5.83
N GLU A 214 -18.41 1.05 6.65
CA GLU A 214 -17.37 1.89 7.29
C GLU A 214 -16.32 1.03 8.02
N ALA A 215 -16.73 -0.04 8.69
CA ALA A 215 -15.84 -0.97 9.39
C ALA A 215 -14.84 -1.70 8.46
N SER A 216 -15.04 -1.67 7.15
CA SER A 216 -14.14 -2.26 6.15
C SER A 216 -13.17 -1.23 5.55
N GLN A 217 -13.38 0.06 5.79
CA GLN A 217 -12.61 1.17 5.22
C GLN A 217 -11.41 1.59 6.09
N ILE A 218 -10.93 0.69 6.92
CA ILE A 218 -9.92 0.94 7.96
C ILE A 218 -8.47 0.87 7.46
N TYR A 219 -8.28 0.54 6.19
CA TYR A 219 -6.97 0.46 5.53
C TYR A 219 -6.70 1.73 4.71
N THR A 220 -5.44 2.05 4.51
CA THR A 220 -5.01 3.24 3.75
C THR A 220 -5.61 3.28 2.34
N GLY A 221 -5.44 2.21 1.55
CA GLY A 221 -5.98 2.11 0.20
C GLY A 221 -7.52 2.11 0.16
N ALA A 222 -8.17 1.40 1.11
CA ALA A 222 -9.62 1.42 1.22
C ALA A 222 -10.15 2.83 1.54
N GLN A 223 -9.47 3.57 2.42
CA GLN A 223 -9.82 4.95 2.74
C GLN A 223 -9.68 5.87 1.52
N ALA A 224 -8.65 5.69 0.68
CA ALA A 224 -8.48 6.46 -0.54
C ALA A 224 -9.65 6.28 -1.52
N LEU A 225 -10.14 5.06 -1.67
CA LEU A 225 -11.31 4.75 -2.51
C LEU A 225 -12.57 5.51 -2.05
N THR A 226 -12.75 5.77 -0.75
CA THR A 226 -13.91 6.51 -0.23
C THR A 226 -13.92 7.97 -0.65
N PHE A 227 -12.74 8.53 -0.95
CA PHE A 227 -12.59 9.92 -1.43
C PHE A 227 -12.49 10.04 -2.95
N GLY A 228 -12.67 8.94 -3.68
CA GLY A 228 -12.68 8.95 -5.14
C GLY A 228 -11.35 8.62 -5.79
N ALA A 229 -10.27 8.46 -5.02
CA ALA A 229 -8.97 8.07 -5.55
C ALA A 229 -8.97 6.62 -6.06
N ALA A 230 -8.11 6.31 -7.03
CA ALA A 230 -7.71 4.95 -7.33
C ALA A 230 -6.52 4.57 -6.45
N ALA A 231 -6.47 3.34 -5.96
CA ALA A 231 -5.42 2.94 -5.01
C ALA A 231 -4.89 1.53 -5.28
N ILE A 232 -3.59 1.37 -5.06
CA ILE A 232 -2.91 0.08 -5.02
C ILE A 232 -2.05 -0.02 -3.76
N ASP A 233 -1.86 -1.26 -3.29
CA ASP A 233 -0.85 -1.59 -2.30
C ASP A 233 0.34 -2.26 -3.01
N VAL A 234 1.53 -2.10 -2.46
CA VAL A 234 2.76 -2.70 -2.97
C VAL A 234 3.45 -3.44 -1.84
N GLU A 235 3.94 -4.64 -2.11
CA GLU A 235 4.70 -5.44 -1.15
C GLU A 235 6.04 -5.85 -1.76
N SER A 236 7.15 -5.34 -1.22
CA SER A 236 8.51 -5.71 -1.66
C SER A 236 9.50 -5.65 -0.51
N GLY A 237 10.14 -6.77 -0.22
CA GLY A 237 11.07 -6.96 0.90
C GLY A 237 10.55 -7.89 1.99
N GLU A 238 11.43 -8.29 2.90
CA GLU A 238 11.14 -9.24 3.98
C GLU A 238 12.03 -9.00 5.20
N LEU A 239 11.56 -9.40 6.40
CA LEU A 239 12.33 -9.49 7.65
C LEU A 239 13.04 -8.20 8.07
N GLY A 240 12.58 -7.03 7.66
CA GLY A 240 13.27 -5.77 7.91
C GLY A 240 14.67 -5.70 7.28
N VAL A 241 14.91 -6.48 6.22
CA VAL A 241 16.19 -6.47 5.49
C VAL A 241 16.22 -5.30 4.51
N VAL A 242 17.34 -4.61 4.43
CA VAL A 242 17.61 -3.57 3.45
C VAL A 242 18.42 -4.17 2.31
N SER A 243 17.88 -4.15 1.09
CA SER A 243 18.52 -4.61 -0.14
C SER A 243 18.01 -3.83 -1.34
N ASP A 244 18.90 -3.56 -2.30
CA ASP A 244 18.50 -2.94 -3.57
C ASP A 244 17.50 -3.84 -4.34
N ASP A 245 17.58 -5.16 -4.19
CA ASP A 245 16.61 -6.11 -4.78
C ASP A 245 15.16 -5.85 -4.30
N PHE A 246 14.99 -5.20 -3.15
CA PHE A 246 13.68 -4.83 -2.59
C PHE A 246 13.33 -3.35 -2.81
N ILE A 247 14.35 -2.49 -2.86
CA ILE A 247 14.21 -1.03 -3.00
C ILE A 247 13.95 -0.65 -4.46
N ASP A 248 14.75 -1.20 -5.40
CA ASP A 248 14.67 -0.87 -6.82
C ASP A 248 13.30 -1.17 -7.43
N PRO A 249 12.64 -2.33 -7.17
CA PRO A 249 11.31 -2.57 -7.69
C PRO A 249 10.26 -1.55 -7.25
N ILE A 250 10.36 -1.03 -6.03
CA ILE A 250 9.45 0.01 -5.53
C ILE A 250 9.74 1.35 -6.24
N TYR A 251 11.00 1.73 -6.31
CA TYR A 251 11.43 2.97 -6.94
C TYR A 251 11.09 3.00 -8.43
N ASP A 252 11.44 1.95 -9.18
CA ASP A 252 11.18 1.83 -10.61
C ASP A 252 9.68 1.72 -10.91
N GLY A 253 8.93 0.99 -10.08
CA GLY A 253 7.48 0.87 -10.18
C GLY A 253 6.75 2.20 -9.99
N CYS A 254 7.16 3.00 -9.02
CA CYS A 254 6.61 4.36 -8.84
C CYS A 254 6.89 5.24 -10.06
N LEU A 255 8.10 5.21 -10.62
CA LEU A 255 8.43 5.94 -11.85
C LEU A 255 7.62 5.44 -13.05
N SER A 256 7.39 4.13 -13.15
CA SER A 256 6.58 3.53 -14.21
C SER A 256 5.12 4.00 -14.14
N VAL A 257 4.51 3.99 -12.95
CA VAL A 257 3.15 4.53 -12.74
C VAL A 257 3.11 6.03 -13.07
N MET A 258 4.08 6.82 -12.65
CA MET A 258 4.13 8.25 -12.98
C MET A 258 4.21 8.51 -14.48
N ARG A 259 4.92 7.65 -15.25
CA ARG A 259 4.97 7.72 -16.71
C ARG A 259 3.64 7.28 -17.34
N ASP A 260 3.01 6.24 -16.81
CA ASP A 260 1.69 5.77 -17.27
C ASP A 260 0.58 6.80 -17.06
N LEU A 261 0.73 7.66 -16.03
CA LEU A 261 -0.15 8.77 -15.72
C LEU A 261 0.24 10.08 -16.42
N ASP A 262 1.22 10.07 -17.33
CA ASP A 262 1.75 11.25 -18.03
C ASP A 262 2.26 12.35 -17.07
N MET A 263 2.68 11.97 -15.84
CA MET A 263 3.21 12.91 -14.85
C MET A 263 4.68 13.27 -15.06
N ILE A 264 5.45 12.38 -15.65
CA ILE A 264 6.87 12.58 -15.99
C ILE A 264 7.17 12.04 -17.39
N PRO A 265 8.20 12.56 -18.10
CA PRO A 265 8.60 12.05 -19.40
C PRO A 265 9.09 10.60 -19.35
N GLY A 266 8.91 9.87 -20.44
CA GLY A 266 9.40 8.49 -20.63
C GLY A 266 8.27 7.48 -20.85
N GLU A 267 8.65 6.24 -21.08
CA GLU A 267 7.72 5.13 -21.29
C GLU A 267 7.55 4.36 -19.96
N SER A 268 6.31 3.97 -19.65
CA SER A 268 6.01 3.06 -18.56
C SER A 268 6.51 1.64 -18.89
N THR A 269 6.77 0.86 -17.88
CA THR A 269 7.24 -0.53 -17.99
C THR A 269 6.24 -1.50 -17.36
N PRO A 270 5.02 -1.60 -17.93
CA PRO A 270 3.98 -2.45 -17.35
C PRO A 270 4.35 -3.92 -17.44
N THR A 271 3.80 -4.73 -16.54
CA THR A 271 3.88 -6.18 -16.67
C THR A 271 2.97 -6.67 -17.80
N GLU A 272 3.50 -7.54 -18.69
CA GLU A 272 2.74 -8.05 -19.84
C GLU A 272 1.85 -9.25 -19.49
N SER A 273 2.25 -10.06 -18.52
CA SER A 273 1.58 -11.33 -18.19
C SER A 273 1.65 -11.63 -16.70
N PRO A 274 1.02 -10.81 -15.85
CA PRO A 274 1.10 -10.99 -14.42
C PRO A 274 0.40 -12.27 -13.96
N MET A 275 0.88 -12.79 -12.85
CA MET A 275 0.18 -13.83 -12.12
C MET A 275 -0.90 -13.17 -11.26
N TRP A 276 -2.16 -13.45 -11.57
CA TRP A 276 -3.30 -12.97 -10.81
C TRP A 276 -3.61 -13.89 -9.64
N ILE A 277 -3.72 -13.33 -8.44
CA ILE A 277 -4.05 -14.04 -7.20
C ILE A 277 -5.36 -13.48 -6.65
N SER A 278 -6.44 -14.24 -6.80
CA SER A 278 -7.77 -13.90 -6.26
C SER A 278 -8.08 -14.62 -4.95
N GLU A 279 -7.46 -15.78 -4.70
CA GLU A 279 -7.75 -16.61 -3.54
C GLU A 279 -6.50 -16.83 -2.69
N ARG A 280 -6.64 -16.60 -1.39
CA ARG A 280 -5.57 -16.77 -0.41
C ARG A 280 -6.11 -17.49 0.82
N THR A 281 -5.39 -18.51 1.26
CA THR A 281 -5.69 -19.25 2.50
C THR A 281 -4.67 -18.84 3.56
N ARG A 282 -5.17 -18.33 4.69
CA ARG A 282 -4.36 -18.01 5.87
C ARG A 282 -4.18 -19.24 6.74
N VAL A 283 -3.02 -19.38 7.33
CA VAL A 283 -2.66 -20.45 8.27
C VAL A 283 -2.37 -19.80 9.62
N TYR A 284 -3.12 -20.20 10.63
CA TYR A 284 -3.03 -19.61 11.95
C TYR A 284 -2.33 -20.54 12.94
N SER A 285 -1.68 -19.93 13.93
CA SER A 285 -1.16 -20.66 15.08
C SER A 285 -2.28 -21.00 16.08
N ASP A 286 -2.27 -22.25 16.59
CA ASP A 286 -3.17 -22.68 17.65
C ASP A 286 -2.57 -22.46 19.06
N HIS A 287 -1.28 -22.08 19.13
CA HIS A 287 -0.53 -21.98 20.38
C HIS A 287 0.37 -20.73 20.42
N ASP A 288 0.61 -20.24 21.64
CA ASP A 288 1.74 -19.37 21.93
C ASP A 288 3.01 -20.22 21.99
N GLY A 289 4.16 -19.65 21.57
CA GLY A 289 5.42 -20.40 21.67
C GLY A 289 6.51 -19.89 20.72
N ALA A 290 7.36 -20.83 20.30
CA ALA A 290 8.42 -20.60 19.35
C ALA A 290 8.13 -21.32 18.02
N TRP A 291 8.01 -20.53 16.95
CA TRP A 291 7.87 -21.02 15.59
C TRP A 291 9.22 -21.44 15.01
N HIS A 292 9.23 -22.59 14.38
CA HIS A 292 10.40 -23.14 13.66
C HIS A 292 10.00 -23.42 12.21
N LEU A 293 10.38 -22.52 11.31
CA LEU A 293 10.15 -22.71 9.87
C LEU A 293 10.92 -23.96 9.39
N ALA A 294 10.26 -24.82 8.62
CA ALA A 294 10.91 -26.01 8.10
C ALA A 294 12.08 -25.65 7.15
N PRO A 295 13.24 -26.34 7.22
CA PRO A 295 14.51 -25.90 6.60
C PRO A 295 14.46 -25.63 5.08
N ARG A 296 13.52 -26.24 4.37
CA ARG A 296 13.38 -26.11 2.90
C ARG A 296 12.19 -25.28 2.48
N VAL A 297 11.45 -24.71 3.44
CA VAL A 297 10.31 -23.85 3.14
C VAL A 297 10.79 -22.43 2.92
N ARG A 298 10.35 -21.83 1.83
CA ARG A 298 10.66 -20.43 1.43
C ARG A 298 9.40 -19.77 0.91
N ALA A 299 9.23 -18.49 1.18
CA ALA A 299 8.27 -17.68 0.46
C ALA A 299 8.59 -17.69 -1.05
N GLY A 300 7.59 -17.56 -1.88
CA GLY A 300 7.71 -17.63 -3.34
C GLY A 300 7.72 -19.04 -3.93
N GLN A 301 7.75 -20.12 -3.13
CA GLN A 301 7.70 -21.48 -3.66
C GLN A 301 6.28 -22.06 -3.68
N TYR A 302 6.03 -22.97 -4.61
CA TYR A 302 4.80 -23.75 -4.64
C TYR A 302 4.82 -24.86 -3.58
N ILE A 303 3.82 -24.84 -2.69
CA ILE A 303 3.67 -25.82 -1.60
C ILE A 303 2.52 -26.77 -1.95
N GLN A 304 2.67 -28.06 -1.64
CA GLN A 304 1.59 -29.05 -1.76
C GLN A 304 0.79 -29.12 -0.45
N LYS A 305 -0.52 -29.32 -0.57
CA LYS A 305 -1.40 -29.62 0.58
C LYS A 305 -0.81 -30.75 1.43
N GLY A 306 -0.79 -30.56 2.75
CA GLY A 306 -0.25 -31.51 3.72
C GLY A 306 1.25 -31.37 3.98
N SER A 307 2.01 -30.61 3.15
CA SER A 307 3.42 -30.35 3.40
C SER A 307 3.62 -29.67 4.77
N VAL A 308 4.65 -30.04 5.49
CA VAL A 308 5.02 -29.39 6.74
C VAL A 308 5.61 -28.02 6.43
N LEU A 309 5.00 -26.98 6.96
CA LEU A 309 5.51 -25.61 6.91
C LEU A 309 6.50 -25.36 8.04
N GLY A 310 6.26 -25.93 9.21
CA GLY A 310 7.11 -25.77 10.39
C GLY A 310 6.49 -26.42 11.61
N THR A 311 7.08 -26.12 12.76
CA THR A 311 6.60 -26.61 14.06
C THR A 311 6.55 -25.46 15.08
N ILE A 312 5.65 -25.58 16.05
CA ILE A 312 5.59 -24.69 17.21
C ILE A 312 5.97 -25.50 18.43
N THR A 313 6.88 -24.96 19.24
CA THR A 313 7.28 -25.55 20.54
C THR A 313 6.88 -24.62 21.68
N ASP A 314 6.76 -25.17 22.89
CA ASP A 314 6.76 -24.36 24.09
C ASP A 314 8.14 -23.72 24.35
N TYR A 315 8.26 -22.93 25.42
CA TYR A 315 9.51 -22.25 25.77
C TYR A 315 10.57 -23.18 26.35
N HIS A 316 10.26 -24.48 26.53
CA HIS A 316 11.21 -25.56 26.92
C HIS A 316 11.64 -26.41 25.74
N GLY A 317 11.09 -26.15 24.51
CA GLY A 317 11.39 -26.92 23.30
C GLY A 317 10.49 -28.14 23.09
N ASN A 318 9.45 -28.35 23.89
CA ASN A 318 8.51 -29.45 23.69
C ASN A 318 7.57 -29.11 22.53
N LEU A 319 7.36 -30.06 21.62
CA LEU A 319 6.48 -29.89 20.46
C LEU A 319 5.04 -29.69 20.89
N LEU A 320 4.43 -28.57 20.44
CA LEU A 320 3.01 -28.25 20.62
C LEU A 320 2.21 -28.52 19.36
N GLN A 321 2.71 -28.09 18.19
CA GLN A 321 1.99 -28.17 16.93
C GLN A 321 2.95 -28.46 15.76
N THR A 322 2.53 -29.34 14.84
CA THR A 322 3.13 -29.44 13.49
C THR A 322 2.20 -28.75 12.52
N VAL A 323 2.63 -27.62 11.99
CA VAL A 323 1.84 -26.82 11.04
C VAL A 323 1.99 -27.35 9.63
N ARG A 324 0.87 -27.60 8.97
CA ARG A 324 0.81 -28.12 7.60
C ARG A 324 0.04 -27.21 6.67
N ALA A 325 0.42 -27.19 5.41
CA ALA A 325 -0.31 -26.47 4.37
C ALA A 325 -1.74 -27.04 4.19
N PRO A 326 -2.80 -26.25 4.40
CA PRO A 326 -4.18 -26.72 4.24
C PRO A 326 -4.58 -26.87 2.78
N VAL A 327 -3.90 -26.15 1.87
CA VAL A 327 -4.12 -26.16 0.42
C VAL A 327 -2.80 -26.26 -0.33
N SER A 328 -2.85 -26.61 -1.62
CA SER A 328 -1.69 -26.47 -2.52
C SER A 328 -1.72 -25.08 -3.15
N GLY A 329 -0.55 -24.43 -3.30
CA GLY A 329 -0.45 -23.12 -3.89
C GLY A 329 0.93 -22.47 -3.69
N LEU A 330 1.03 -21.20 -4.06
CA LEU A 330 2.22 -20.38 -3.84
C LEU A 330 2.25 -19.90 -2.39
N LEU A 331 3.32 -20.17 -1.67
CA LEU A 331 3.54 -19.62 -0.33
C LEU A 331 3.94 -18.15 -0.46
N LEU A 332 2.96 -17.27 -0.28
CA LEU A 332 3.13 -15.83 -0.48
C LEU A 332 3.83 -15.16 0.71
N ILE A 333 3.41 -15.52 1.91
CA ILE A 333 3.97 -15.01 3.17
C ILE A 333 4.17 -16.18 4.12
N VAL A 334 5.25 -16.16 4.91
CA VAL A 334 5.47 -17.07 6.03
C VAL A 334 6.34 -16.43 7.11
N PHE A 335 6.02 -16.65 8.36
CA PHE A 335 6.85 -16.16 9.47
C PHE A 335 8.28 -16.73 9.36
N GLY A 336 9.26 -15.83 9.47
CA GLY A 336 10.69 -16.13 9.44
C GLY A 336 11.38 -16.06 10.81
N THR A 337 10.65 -15.60 11.85
CA THR A 337 11.16 -15.40 13.21
C THR A 337 10.41 -16.26 14.23
N PRO A 338 11.06 -16.63 15.36
CA PRO A 338 10.49 -17.57 16.31
C PRO A 338 9.25 -17.11 17.09
N PRO A 339 9.09 -15.84 17.53
CA PRO A 339 7.95 -15.47 18.35
C PRO A 339 6.62 -15.71 17.63
N VAL A 340 5.71 -16.44 18.29
CA VAL A 340 4.36 -16.68 17.77
C VAL A 340 3.36 -16.68 18.93
N ASN A 341 2.18 -16.09 18.68
CA ASN A 341 1.06 -16.14 19.59
C ASN A 341 -0.09 -16.92 18.97
N LYS A 342 -0.94 -17.48 19.81
CA LYS A 342 -2.16 -18.11 19.36
C LYS A 342 -3.01 -17.11 18.57
N GLY A 343 -3.42 -17.52 17.36
CA GLY A 343 -4.20 -16.68 16.47
C GLY A 343 -3.36 -15.84 15.48
N ASP A 344 -2.03 -15.84 15.60
CA ASP A 344 -1.18 -15.20 14.61
C ASP A 344 -1.34 -15.88 13.23
N ASN A 345 -1.44 -15.08 12.17
CA ASN A 345 -1.42 -15.55 10.78
C ASN A 345 0.02 -15.83 10.35
N ILE A 346 0.48 -17.07 10.55
CA ILE A 346 1.88 -17.45 10.35
C ILE A 346 2.24 -17.80 8.90
N ALA A 347 1.26 -17.98 8.03
CA ALA A 347 1.50 -18.16 6.59
C ALA A 347 0.28 -17.80 5.75
N VAL A 348 0.53 -17.36 4.51
CA VAL A 348 -0.49 -17.10 3.49
C VAL A 348 -0.15 -17.90 2.25
N ILE A 349 -1.06 -18.75 1.78
CA ILE A 349 -0.90 -19.58 0.58
C ILE A 349 -1.90 -19.10 -0.47
N ALA A 350 -1.39 -18.64 -1.61
CA ALA A 350 -2.21 -18.23 -2.75
C ALA A 350 -2.59 -19.45 -3.59
N THR A 351 -3.88 -19.60 -3.90
CA THR A 351 -4.37 -20.64 -4.79
C THR A 351 -4.06 -20.26 -6.24
N VAL A 352 -3.02 -20.84 -6.79
CA VAL A 352 -2.60 -20.61 -8.19
C VAL A 352 -2.30 -21.96 -8.85
N PRO A 353 -2.48 -22.08 -10.19
CA PRO A 353 -2.02 -23.24 -10.92
C PRO A 353 -0.51 -23.43 -10.73
N ARG A 354 -0.06 -24.67 -10.60
CA ARG A 354 1.37 -24.97 -10.61
C ARG A 354 1.94 -24.56 -11.97
N ARG A 355 2.66 -23.45 -12.02
CA ARG A 355 3.54 -23.15 -13.15
C ARG A 355 4.79 -23.99 -12.95
N ASP A 356 5.21 -24.73 -13.98
CA ASP A 356 6.52 -25.41 -13.95
C ASP A 356 7.57 -24.32 -13.73
N GLN A 357 8.08 -24.24 -12.50
CA GLN A 357 9.20 -23.35 -12.19
C GLN A 357 10.35 -23.83 -13.06
N LYS A 358 10.79 -23.03 -14.03
CA LYS A 358 12.12 -23.19 -14.59
C LYS A 358 13.07 -23.04 -13.40
N GLN A 359 13.66 -24.16 -12.99
CA GLN A 359 14.74 -24.12 -11.99
C GLN A 359 15.85 -23.21 -12.52
N PRO A 360 16.43 -22.37 -11.65
CA PRO A 360 17.58 -21.55 -12.00
C PRO A 360 18.78 -22.38 -12.41
#